data_b06dd1efce01da19ef88f4a2fc4e5045
#
_entry.id   b06dd1efce01da19ef88f4a2fc4e5045
#
_cell.length_a   1.000
_cell.length_b   1.000
_cell.length_c   1.000
_cell.angle_alpha   90.00
_cell.angle_beta   90.00
_cell.angle_gamma   90.00
#
_symmetry.space_group_name_H-M   'P 1'
#
loop_
_entity.id
_entity.type
_entity.pdbx_description
1 polymer ?
#
loop_
_entity_poly.entity_id
_entity_poly.type
_entity_poly.pdbx_seq_one_letter_code
_entity_poly.pdbx_strand_id
1 'polypeptide(L)'
;MAAKIKVKTTVVEMDGDEMTRVMWLMVKDKLLFPYLDMDIDYYDLHVKHRDDTDDKVTVDAAKAIMKYGVGIKCATITPNEDRVKEYRLKKAWKSPNGTIRAMLDGTVFRKPILVNNIKPNVSSWKKPIIIGRHAYGDVYSNTEFDVPSAGKLELVFTPQDGGKAVSVPVFDFPGKGIAQVNYNLEQS
;
A
#
# COMPACT_ATOMS: atom_id res chain seq x y z
N MET A 1 25.76 -2.15 31.20
CA MET A 1 25.07 -1.81 29.94
C MET A 1 24.48 -0.42 30.12
N ALA A 2 24.54 0.43 29.11
CA ALA A 2 23.84 1.74 29.15
C ALA A 2 22.32 1.54 29.31
N ALA A 3 21.68 2.48 30.00
CA ALA A 3 20.22 2.45 30.13
C ALA A 3 19.57 2.55 28.75
N LYS A 4 18.58 1.72 28.47
CA LYS A 4 17.83 1.78 27.22
C LYS A 4 17.04 3.08 27.10
N ILE A 5 16.90 3.58 25.89
CA ILE A 5 16.08 4.75 25.60
C ILE A 5 14.61 4.29 25.56
N LYS A 6 13.77 4.87 26.39
CA LYS A 6 12.33 4.56 26.41
C LYS A 6 11.60 5.20 25.23
N VAL A 7 10.96 4.37 24.41
CA VAL A 7 10.06 4.81 23.36
C VAL A 7 8.67 5.04 23.98
N LYS A 8 8.11 6.24 23.80
CA LYS A 8 6.89 6.67 24.51
C LYS A 8 5.59 6.07 23.94
N THR A 9 5.60 5.67 22.70
CA THR A 9 4.43 5.13 22.00
C THR A 9 4.64 3.70 21.57
N THR A 10 3.57 2.91 21.55
CA THR A 10 3.59 1.58 20.94
C THR A 10 3.82 1.71 19.42
N VAL A 11 4.73 0.91 18.90
CA VAL A 11 5.05 0.87 17.46
C VAL A 11 4.32 -0.31 16.83
N VAL A 12 3.55 -0.05 15.78
CA VAL A 12 2.91 -1.12 15.00
C VAL A 12 3.95 -1.77 14.11
N GLU A 13 4.19 -3.05 14.32
CA GLU A 13 5.09 -3.85 13.49
C GLU A 13 4.28 -4.67 12.50
N MET A 14 4.56 -4.47 11.22
CA MET A 14 3.99 -5.27 10.14
C MET A 14 5.10 -6.11 9.52
N ASP A 15 5.21 -7.35 9.96
CA ASP A 15 6.19 -8.29 9.44
C ASP A 15 5.87 -8.68 8.00
N GLY A 16 6.87 -9.15 7.27
CA GLY A 16 6.74 -9.35 5.83
C GLY A 16 7.02 -10.76 5.39
N ASP A 17 7.44 -10.87 4.14
CA ASP A 17 7.72 -12.13 3.48
C ASP A 17 9.21 -12.36 3.28
N GLU A 18 9.58 -13.62 3.13
CA GLU A 18 10.88 -14.11 2.68
C GLU A 18 12.06 -13.49 3.47
N MET A 19 13.10 -13.06 2.76
CA MET A 19 14.34 -12.54 3.34
C MET A 19 14.14 -11.29 4.21
N THR A 20 13.16 -10.45 3.89
CA THR A 20 12.93 -9.21 4.65
C THR A 20 12.48 -9.50 6.07
N ARG A 21 11.72 -10.57 6.29
CA ARG A 21 11.33 -11.05 7.61
C ARG A 21 12.55 -11.45 8.46
N VAL A 22 13.45 -12.21 7.86
CA VAL A 22 14.70 -12.63 8.54
C VAL A 22 15.59 -11.43 8.86
N MET A 23 15.78 -10.53 7.90
CA MET A 23 16.57 -9.32 8.10
C MET A 23 15.99 -8.41 9.18
N TRP A 24 14.66 -8.26 9.18
CA TRP A 24 13.99 -7.44 10.18
C TRP A 24 14.12 -8.01 11.60
N LEU A 25 14.03 -9.32 11.76
CA LEU A 25 14.31 -9.97 13.04
C LEU A 25 15.73 -9.65 13.53
N MET A 26 16.74 -9.76 12.64
CA MET A 26 18.13 -9.41 12.97
C MET A 26 18.28 -7.93 13.35
N VAL A 27 17.57 -7.02 12.68
CA VAL A 27 17.57 -5.59 13.02
C VAL A 27 17.00 -5.37 14.42
N LYS A 28 15.87 -5.99 14.75
CA LYS A 28 15.30 -5.92 16.09
C LYS A 28 16.27 -6.40 17.16
N ASP A 29 16.85 -7.58 16.97
CA ASP A 29 17.69 -8.22 17.97
C ASP A 29 19.03 -7.50 18.19
N LYS A 30 19.62 -6.97 17.10
CA LYS A 30 20.97 -6.41 17.15
C LYS A 30 21.02 -4.88 17.25
N LEU A 31 20.02 -4.18 16.71
CA LEU A 31 20.04 -2.72 16.58
C LEU A 31 18.93 -2.00 17.35
N LEU A 32 17.82 -2.65 17.65
CA LEU A 32 16.72 -1.99 18.35
C LEU A 32 16.66 -2.41 19.82
N PHE A 33 16.40 -3.66 20.12
CA PHE A 33 16.16 -4.13 21.48
C PHE A 33 17.37 -3.98 22.45
N PRO A 34 18.63 -4.00 22.00
CA PRO A 34 19.74 -3.69 22.91
C PRO A 34 19.75 -2.24 23.42
N TYR A 35 19.16 -1.30 22.65
CA TYR A 35 19.24 0.14 22.91
C TYR A 35 17.91 0.78 23.27
N LEU A 36 16.79 0.19 22.84
CA LEU A 36 15.46 0.73 23.00
C LEU A 36 14.62 -0.13 23.94
N ASP A 37 13.86 0.54 24.79
CA ASP A 37 12.75 -0.01 25.55
C ASP A 37 11.46 0.43 24.86
N MET A 38 10.86 -0.49 24.09
CA MET A 38 9.74 -0.17 23.22
C MET A 38 8.68 -1.28 23.22
N ASP A 39 7.42 -0.86 23.24
CA ASP A 39 6.27 -1.73 23.06
C ASP A 39 5.98 -1.92 21.57
N ILE A 40 5.69 -3.15 21.17
CA ILE A 40 5.35 -3.52 19.79
C ILE A 40 3.97 -4.13 19.74
N ASP A 41 3.11 -3.60 18.85
CA ASP A 41 1.86 -4.22 18.43
C ASP A 41 2.10 -4.91 17.07
N TYR A 42 2.17 -6.25 17.11
CA TYR A 42 2.68 -7.08 16.01
C TYR A 42 1.58 -7.61 15.09
N TYR A 43 1.78 -7.44 13.78
CA TYR A 43 0.91 -7.95 12.72
C TYR A 43 1.75 -8.74 11.71
N ASP A 44 1.39 -10.01 11.52
CA ASP A 44 2.02 -10.88 10.52
C ASP A 44 1.39 -10.66 9.13
N LEU A 45 2.08 -9.92 8.26
CA LEU A 45 1.66 -9.73 6.87
C LEU A 45 2.28 -10.73 5.89
N HIS A 46 2.75 -11.89 6.36
CA HIS A 46 3.15 -12.97 5.48
C HIS A 46 2.00 -13.37 4.53
N VAL A 47 2.32 -13.61 3.25
CA VAL A 47 1.32 -13.84 2.20
C VAL A 47 0.33 -14.94 2.56
N LYS A 48 0.78 -16.00 3.24
CA LYS A 48 -0.06 -17.10 3.66
C LYS A 48 -1.02 -16.71 4.78
N HIS A 49 -0.54 -15.95 5.78
CA HIS A 49 -1.38 -15.48 6.87
C HIS A 49 -2.42 -14.45 6.40
N ARG A 50 -2.07 -13.60 5.42
CA ARG A 50 -3.03 -12.72 4.76
C ARG A 50 -4.13 -13.51 4.03
N ASP A 51 -3.75 -14.60 3.34
CA ASP A 51 -4.70 -15.50 2.67
C ASP A 51 -5.64 -16.18 3.67
N ASP A 52 -5.10 -16.66 4.79
CA ASP A 52 -5.88 -17.32 5.84
C ASP A 52 -6.89 -16.38 6.51
N THR A 53 -6.55 -15.09 6.63
CA THR A 53 -7.39 -14.04 7.24
C THR A 53 -8.21 -13.24 6.23
N ASP A 54 -8.25 -13.64 4.95
CA ASP A 54 -8.88 -12.88 3.86
C ASP A 54 -8.41 -11.41 3.81
N ASP A 55 -7.10 -11.21 4.03
CA ASP A 55 -6.39 -9.93 4.11
C ASP A 55 -6.88 -8.97 5.23
N LYS A 56 -7.68 -9.48 6.17
CA LYS A 56 -8.16 -8.69 7.31
C LYS A 56 -7.02 -8.18 8.17
N VAL A 57 -5.95 -8.96 8.33
CA VAL A 57 -4.77 -8.57 9.11
C VAL A 57 -4.14 -7.27 8.59
N THR A 58 -4.14 -7.02 7.27
CA THR A 58 -3.66 -5.76 6.66
C THR A 58 -4.52 -4.57 7.10
N VAL A 59 -5.83 -4.74 7.12
CA VAL A 59 -6.79 -3.72 7.54
C VAL A 59 -6.64 -3.42 9.04
N ASP A 60 -6.50 -4.46 9.86
CA ASP A 60 -6.34 -4.31 11.32
C ASP A 60 -5.01 -3.63 11.66
N ALA A 61 -3.92 -3.94 10.94
CA ALA A 61 -2.64 -3.24 11.07
C ALA A 61 -2.74 -1.75 10.72
N ALA A 62 -3.46 -1.40 9.65
CA ALA A 62 -3.68 0.00 9.28
C ALA A 62 -4.47 0.76 10.35
N LYS A 63 -5.51 0.15 10.92
CA LYS A 63 -6.26 0.73 12.06
C LYS A 63 -5.38 0.94 13.30
N ALA A 64 -4.49 0.00 13.58
CA ALA A 64 -3.53 0.13 14.67
C ALA A 64 -2.59 1.31 14.45
N ILE A 65 -2.10 1.53 13.21
CA ILE A 65 -1.29 2.71 12.89
C ILE A 65 -2.08 4.00 13.11
N MET A 66 -3.35 4.05 12.71
CA MET A 66 -4.21 5.21 12.97
C MET A 66 -4.34 5.51 14.47
N LYS A 67 -4.36 4.45 15.30
CA LYS A 67 -4.44 4.57 16.77
C LYS A 67 -3.14 5.06 17.39
N TYR A 68 -2.01 4.50 17.00
CA TYR A 68 -0.71 4.77 17.64
C TYR A 68 0.13 5.83 16.94
N GLY A 69 -0.19 6.17 15.68
CA GLY A 69 0.47 7.20 14.90
C GLY A 69 1.80 6.79 14.26
N VAL A 70 2.26 5.56 14.45
CA VAL A 70 3.53 5.07 13.90
C VAL A 70 3.47 3.58 13.58
N GLY A 71 4.06 3.19 12.46
CA GLY A 71 4.20 1.80 12.07
C GLY A 71 5.46 1.56 11.25
N ILE A 72 6.00 0.35 11.35
CA ILE A 72 7.12 -0.15 10.57
C ILE A 72 6.64 -1.34 9.76
N LYS A 73 6.87 -1.31 8.45
CA LYS A 73 6.43 -2.37 7.56
C LYS A 73 7.59 -2.98 6.79
N CYS A 74 7.71 -4.30 6.88
CA CYS A 74 8.58 -5.08 6.01
C CYS A 74 8.00 -5.22 4.60
N ALA A 75 8.83 -5.61 3.64
CA ALA A 75 8.37 -5.91 2.30
C ALA A 75 7.45 -7.13 2.30
N THR A 76 6.39 -7.06 1.49
CA THR A 76 5.40 -8.13 1.34
C THR A 76 5.25 -8.53 -0.11
N ILE A 77 4.95 -9.80 -0.35
CA ILE A 77 4.63 -10.31 -1.69
C ILE A 77 3.27 -9.76 -2.13
N THR A 78 3.21 -9.21 -3.34
CA THR A 78 1.96 -9.01 -4.07
C THR A 78 1.85 -10.16 -5.07
N PRO A 79 1.00 -11.17 -4.84
CA PRO A 79 1.01 -12.40 -5.60
C PRO A 79 0.48 -12.19 -7.01
N ASN A 80 1.25 -12.63 -8.01
CA ASN A 80 0.80 -12.89 -9.36
C ASN A 80 0.29 -14.34 -9.47
N GLU A 81 -0.14 -14.78 -10.65
CA GLU A 81 -0.66 -16.13 -10.88
C GLU A 81 0.31 -17.24 -10.46
N ASP A 82 1.61 -17.07 -10.70
CA ASP A 82 2.62 -18.05 -10.33
C ASP A 82 2.77 -18.16 -8.81
N ARG A 83 2.78 -17.02 -8.12
CA ARG A 83 2.81 -16.96 -6.66
C ARG A 83 1.54 -17.51 -6.03
N VAL A 84 0.37 -17.31 -6.65
CA VAL A 84 -0.90 -17.93 -6.21
C VAL A 84 -0.78 -19.44 -6.23
N LYS A 85 -0.20 -20.02 -7.28
CA LYS A 85 0.02 -21.48 -7.38
C LYS A 85 1.07 -21.96 -6.37
N GLU A 86 2.22 -21.27 -6.30
CA GLU A 86 3.33 -21.62 -5.40
C GLU A 86 2.89 -21.69 -3.94
N TYR A 87 2.20 -20.66 -3.46
CA TYR A 87 1.73 -20.56 -2.08
C TYR A 87 0.34 -21.19 -1.85
N ARG A 88 -0.31 -21.71 -2.90
CA ARG A 88 -1.67 -22.27 -2.87
C ARG A 88 -2.66 -21.29 -2.25
N LEU A 89 -2.67 -20.06 -2.75
CA LEU A 89 -3.54 -19.00 -2.26
C LEU A 89 -4.94 -19.12 -2.86
N LYS A 90 -5.92 -18.58 -2.14
CA LYS A 90 -7.33 -18.50 -2.58
C LYS A 90 -7.48 -17.63 -3.84
N LYS A 91 -6.66 -16.58 -3.95
CA LYS A 91 -6.68 -15.62 -5.07
C LYS A 91 -5.41 -14.75 -5.09
N ALA A 92 -5.25 -13.95 -6.14
CA ALA A 92 -4.26 -12.88 -6.20
C ALA A 92 -4.70 -11.70 -5.32
N TRP A 93 -4.16 -11.62 -4.10
CA TRP A 93 -4.45 -10.54 -3.16
C TRP A 93 -3.86 -9.22 -3.61
N LYS A 94 -4.59 -8.11 -3.35
CA LYS A 94 -4.09 -6.75 -3.59
C LYS A 94 -2.84 -6.46 -2.76
N SER A 95 -2.08 -5.44 -3.19
CA SER A 95 -0.89 -5.01 -2.45
C SER A 95 -1.27 -4.45 -1.07
N PRO A 96 -0.71 -4.99 0.03
CA PRO A 96 -0.92 -4.43 1.36
C PRO A 96 -0.48 -2.96 1.47
N ASN A 97 0.54 -2.56 0.69
CA ASN A 97 0.97 -1.16 0.64
C ASN A 97 -0.13 -0.23 0.14
N GLY A 98 -0.89 -0.67 -0.88
CA GLY A 98 -2.03 0.08 -1.40
C GLY A 98 -3.14 0.22 -0.35
N THR A 99 -3.55 -0.90 0.26
CA THR A 99 -4.59 -0.94 1.29
C THR A 99 -4.23 -0.04 2.48
N ILE A 100 -3.02 -0.17 3.02
CA ILE A 100 -2.56 0.63 4.18
C ILE A 100 -2.54 2.11 3.83
N ARG A 101 -1.97 2.50 2.68
CA ARG A 101 -1.90 3.91 2.26
C ARG A 101 -3.28 4.52 2.03
N ALA A 102 -4.19 3.79 1.39
CA ALA A 102 -5.54 4.25 1.17
C ALA A 102 -6.30 4.48 2.50
N MET A 103 -6.08 3.62 3.49
CA MET A 103 -6.70 3.77 4.80
C MET A 103 -6.09 4.90 5.65
N LEU A 104 -4.77 5.10 5.57
CA LEU A 104 -4.09 6.16 6.30
C LEU A 104 -4.28 7.53 5.67
N ASP A 105 -4.67 7.58 4.40
CA ASP A 105 -4.85 8.81 3.62
C ASP A 105 -3.58 9.68 3.53
N GLY A 106 -3.70 10.82 2.86
CA GLY A 106 -2.63 11.83 2.75
C GLY A 106 -1.71 11.65 1.56
N THR A 107 -0.74 12.56 1.47
CA THR A 107 0.24 12.61 0.38
C THR A 107 1.65 12.44 0.93
N VAL A 108 2.41 11.53 0.34
CA VAL A 108 3.84 11.31 0.65
C VAL A 108 4.70 12.01 -0.38
N PHE A 109 5.54 12.95 0.06
CA PHE A 109 6.53 13.61 -0.78
C PHE A 109 7.88 12.93 -0.67
N ARG A 110 8.39 12.41 -1.78
CA ARG A 110 9.72 11.81 -1.87
C ARG A 110 10.71 12.85 -2.34
N LYS A 111 11.47 13.38 -1.39
CA LYS A 111 12.53 14.36 -1.63
C LYS A 111 13.86 13.64 -1.80
N PRO A 112 14.71 14.00 -2.78
CA PRO A 112 16.04 13.43 -2.90
C PRO A 112 16.91 13.76 -1.69
N ILE A 113 17.67 12.76 -1.23
CA ILE A 113 18.70 12.95 -0.20
C ILE A 113 20.01 13.16 -0.93
N LEU A 114 20.58 14.38 -0.79
CA LEU A 114 21.86 14.73 -1.38
C LEU A 114 22.97 14.60 -0.36
N VAL A 115 24.04 13.93 -0.77
CA VAL A 115 25.24 13.70 0.05
C VAL A 115 26.43 14.30 -0.68
N ASN A 116 27.19 15.19 -0.03
CA ASN A 116 28.24 15.98 -0.67
C ASN A 116 29.35 15.16 -1.35
N ASN A 117 29.66 13.99 -0.79
CA ASN A 117 30.70 13.11 -1.31
C ASN A 117 30.22 12.04 -2.28
N ILE A 118 28.90 12.00 -2.59
CA ILE A 118 28.32 11.07 -3.55
C ILE A 118 27.72 11.86 -4.70
N LYS A 119 28.27 11.66 -5.90
CA LYS A 119 27.72 12.32 -7.11
C LYS A 119 26.39 11.67 -7.51
N PRO A 120 25.38 12.50 -7.90
CA PRO A 120 24.13 11.97 -8.46
C PRO A 120 24.39 11.17 -9.72
N ASN A 121 23.61 10.11 -9.95
CA ASN A 121 23.69 9.29 -11.18
C ASN A 121 23.48 10.13 -12.44
N VAL A 122 22.63 11.14 -12.38
CA VAL A 122 22.40 12.08 -13.49
C VAL A 122 23.00 13.44 -13.12
N SER A 123 24.25 13.65 -13.51
CA SER A 123 25.03 14.86 -13.13
C SER A 123 24.51 16.17 -13.76
N SER A 124 23.73 16.08 -14.83
CA SER A 124 23.12 17.23 -15.49
C SER A 124 21.94 17.84 -14.73
N TRP A 125 21.31 17.09 -13.82
CA TRP A 125 20.21 17.60 -13.00
C TRP A 125 20.73 18.56 -11.93
N LYS A 126 20.28 19.82 -12.02
CA LYS A 126 20.73 20.90 -11.12
C LYS A 126 19.71 21.23 -10.04
N LYS A 127 18.48 20.74 -10.17
CA LYS A 127 17.41 20.97 -9.22
C LYS A 127 16.85 19.64 -8.74
N PRO A 128 16.40 19.54 -7.48
CA PRO A 128 15.75 18.33 -6.98
C PRO A 128 14.42 18.07 -7.70
N ILE A 129 14.15 16.81 -7.99
CA ILE A 129 12.85 16.36 -8.45
C ILE A 129 12.15 15.75 -7.24
N ILE A 130 11.02 16.32 -6.87
CA ILE A 130 10.19 15.84 -5.74
C ILE A 130 9.00 15.12 -6.32
N ILE A 131 8.76 13.87 -5.86
CA ILE A 131 7.65 13.05 -6.30
C ILE A 131 6.63 12.97 -5.18
N GLY A 132 5.42 13.47 -5.43
CA GLY A 132 4.26 13.32 -4.57
C GLY A 132 3.51 12.04 -4.92
N ARG A 133 3.02 11.34 -3.90
CA ARG A 133 2.12 10.20 -4.03
C ARG A 133 0.96 10.37 -3.08
N HIS A 134 -0.26 10.42 -3.62
CA HIS A 134 -1.49 10.54 -2.84
C HIS A 134 -2.21 9.19 -2.71
N ALA A 135 -3.20 9.12 -1.81
CA ALA A 135 -3.93 7.89 -1.49
C ALA A 135 -5.11 7.62 -2.42
N TYR A 136 -5.57 8.63 -3.17
CA TYR A 136 -6.78 8.56 -4.00
C TYR A 136 -6.48 8.45 -5.49
N GLY A 137 -7.41 7.84 -6.23
CA GLY A 137 -7.46 7.88 -7.69
C GLY A 137 -6.29 7.24 -8.42
N ASP A 138 -5.49 6.45 -7.76
CA ASP A 138 -4.40 5.72 -8.39
C ASP A 138 -4.77 4.26 -8.68
N VAL A 139 -3.85 3.52 -9.26
CA VAL A 139 -4.00 2.09 -9.58
C VAL A 139 -4.37 1.22 -8.36
N TYR A 140 -4.14 1.69 -7.13
CA TYR A 140 -4.45 0.96 -5.90
C TYR A 140 -5.87 1.20 -5.38
N SER A 141 -6.55 2.25 -5.85
CA SER A 141 -7.91 2.64 -5.45
C SER A 141 -8.89 2.65 -6.63
N ASN A 142 -8.57 1.97 -7.73
CA ASN A 142 -9.44 1.84 -8.88
C ASN A 142 -10.56 0.81 -8.64
N THR A 143 -11.63 0.97 -9.40
CA THR A 143 -12.64 -0.07 -9.59
C THR A 143 -12.36 -0.80 -10.90
N GLU A 144 -12.27 -2.12 -10.83
CA GLU A 144 -12.03 -2.98 -11.98
C GLU A 144 -13.14 -4.01 -12.10
N PHE A 145 -13.54 -4.29 -13.34
CA PHE A 145 -14.50 -5.35 -13.59
C PHE A 145 -14.23 -6.04 -14.93
N ASP A 146 -14.46 -7.34 -14.97
CA ASP A 146 -14.35 -8.14 -16.19
C ASP A 146 -15.56 -7.92 -17.09
N VAL A 147 -15.32 -7.46 -18.31
CA VAL A 147 -16.34 -7.32 -19.35
C VAL A 147 -16.60 -8.69 -19.98
N PRO A 148 -17.79 -9.29 -19.80
CA PRO A 148 -18.01 -10.70 -20.16
C PRO A 148 -18.25 -10.93 -21.66
N SER A 149 -18.64 -9.90 -22.43
CA SER A 149 -19.02 -10.02 -23.85
C SER A 149 -18.95 -8.68 -24.56
N ALA A 150 -19.23 -8.67 -25.85
CA ALA A 150 -19.45 -7.44 -26.60
C ALA A 150 -20.57 -6.60 -25.96
N GLY A 151 -20.38 -5.28 -25.91
CA GLY A 151 -21.34 -4.35 -25.31
C GLY A 151 -20.78 -2.96 -25.11
N LYS A 152 -21.65 -2.04 -24.68
CA LYS A 152 -21.31 -0.65 -24.45
C LYS A 152 -20.97 -0.41 -22.96
N LEU A 153 -19.87 0.24 -22.71
CA LEU A 153 -19.50 0.74 -21.39
C LEU A 153 -19.89 2.21 -21.25
N GLU A 154 -20.59 2.54 -20.18
CA GLU A 154 -20.97 3.91 -19.83
C GLU A 154 -20.63 4.21 -18.38
N LEU A 155 -20.21 5.44 -18.08
CA LEU A 155 -20.12 5.98 -16.73
C LEU A 155 -21.41 6.75 -16.43
N VAL A 156 -22.06 6.41 -15.32
CA VAL A 156 -23.26 7.08 -14.85
C VAL A 156 -22.99 7.74 -13.51
N PHE A 157 -23.20 9.05 -13.45
CA PHE A 157 -23.17 9.81 -12.21
C PHE A 157 -24.61 10.16 -11.81
N THR A 158 -25.00 9.76 -10.59
CA THR A 158 -26.32 10.07 -10.02
C THR A 158 -26.14 10.99 -8.82
N PRO A 159 -26.59 12.26 -8.89
CA PRO A 159 -26.52 13.18 -7.76
C PRO A 159 -27.39 12.70 -6.59
N GLN A 160 -26.91 12.90 -5.35
CA GLN A 160 -27.68 12.55 -4.13
C GLN A 160 -28.80 13.54 -3.82
N ASP A 161 -28.74 14.76 -4.34
CA ASP A 161 -29.75 15.80 -4.18
C ASP A 161 -31.00 15.62 -5.05
N GLY A 162 -31.07 14.51 -5.81
CA GLY A 162 -32.18 14.24 -6.75
C GLY A 162 -32.04 14.93 -8.10
N GLY A 163 -30.89 15.54 -8.39
CA GLY A 163 -30.56 16.10 -9.69
C GLY A 163 -30.59 15.05 -10.81
N LYS A 164 -30.58 15.50 -12.06
CA LYS A 164 -30.61 14.61 -13.22
C LYS A 164 -29.30 13.80 -13.32
N ALA A 165 -29.43 12.49 -13.51
CA ALA A 165 -28.27 11.63 -13.77
C ALA A 165 -27.61 12.00 -15.10
N VAL A 166 -26.26 11.92 -15.12
CA VAL A 166 -25.44 12.16 -16.31
C VAL A 166 -24.81 10.83 -16.72
N SER A 167 -25.01 10.43 -17.99
CA SER A 167 -24.35 9.26 -18.58
C SER A 167 -23.34 9.71 -19.63
N VAL A 168 -22.13 9.15 -19.55
CA VAL A 168 -21.04 9.41 -20.49
C VAL A 168 -20.63 8.08 -21.13
N PRO A 169 -20.75 7.93 -22.47
CA PRO A 169 -20.26 6.73 -23.15
C PRO A 169 -18.72 6.69 -23.07
N VAL A 170 -18.18 5.52 -22.74
CA VAL A 170 -16.74 5.30 -22.57
C VAL A 170 -16.16 4.51 -23.73
N PHE A 171 -16.73 3.31 -23.99
CA PHE A 171 -16.18 2.42 -25.01
C PHE A 171 -17.21 1.36 -25.46
N ASP A 172 -17.15 1.00 -26.74
CA ASP A 172 -17.92 -0.10 -27.30
C ASP A 172 -17.01 -1.33 -27.43
N PHE A 173 -17.16 -2.28 -26.52
CA PHE A 173 -16.37 -3.52 -26.52
C PHE A 173 -16.83 -4.45 -27.64
N PRO A 174 -15.91 -4.90 -28.51
CA PRO A 174 -16.24 -5.88 -29.55
C PRO A 174 -16.34 -7.32 -29.02
N GLY A 175 -15.95 -7.57 -27.77
CA GLY A 175 -15.92 -8.86 -27.09
C GLY A 175 -15.55 -8.73 -25.64
N LYS A 176 -14.99 -9.81 -25.06
CA LYS A 176 -14.49 -9.80 -23.68
C LYS A 176 -13.37 -8.79 -23.49
N GLY A 177 -13.30 -8.20 -22.30
CA GLY A 177 -12.25 -7.26 -21.94
C GLY A 177 -12.21 -6.98 -20.43
N ILE A 178 -11.45 -5.94 -20.06
CA ILE A 178 -11.35 -5.44 -18.68
C ILE A 178 -11.65 -3.94 -18.74
N ALA A 179 -12.45 -3.46 -17.80
CA ALA A 179 -12.67 -2.05 -17.59
C ALA A 179 -12.15 -1.61 -16.24
N GLN A 180 -11.49 -0.45 -16.20
CA GLN A 180 -10.98 0.17 -14.99
C GLN A 180 -11.43 1.61 -14.89
N VAL A 181 -11.86 2.04 -13.71
CA VAL A 181 -12.22 3.42 -13.42
C VAL A 181 -11.36 3.94 -12.29
N ASN A 182 -10.62 5.01 -12.56
CA ASN A 182 -9.91 5.79 -11.57
C ASN A 182 -10.71 7.05 -11.25
N TYR A 183 -10.64 7.50 -10.01
CA TYR A 183 -11.30 8.73 -9.58
C TYR A 183 -10.37 9.54 -8.68
N ASN A 184 -10.54 10.86 -8.70
CA ASN A 184 -9.88 11.78 -7.79
C ASN A 184 -10.93 12.64 -7.09
N LEU A 185 -10.63 13.03 -5.87
CA LEU A 185 -11.37 14.06 -5.16
C LEU A 185 -10.76 15.43 -5.47
N GLU A 186 -11.52 16.49 -5.26
CA GLU A 186 -11.01 17.86 -5.45
C GLU A 186 -9.78 18.15 -4.58
N GLN A 187 -9.69 17.51 -3.41
CA GLN A 187 -8.56 17.65 -2.48
C GLN A 187 -7.32 16.83 -2.89
N SER A 188 -7.41 15.99 -3.90
CA SER A 188 -6.29 15.17 -4.38
C SER A 188 -5.42 15.95 -5.35
#